data_45f49e6e2ff4da7e2c9b930badf16535
#
_entry.id   45f49e6e2ff4da7e2c9b930badf16535
#
_cell.length_a   1.000
_cell.length_b   1.000
_cell.length_c   1.000
_cell.angle_alpha   90.00
_cell.angle_beta   90.00
_cell.angle_gamma   90.00
#
_symmetry.space_group_name_H-M   'P 1'
#
loop_
_entity.id
_entity.type
_entity.pdbx_description
1 polymer ?
#
loop_
_entity_poly.entity_id
_entity_poly.type
_entity_poly.pdbx_seq_one_letter_code
_entity_poly.pdbx_strand_id
1 'polypeptide(L)'
;MLVGIVGKPNVGKSTFFKSCTMQSEVLIANYPFATIKPNTGKGFIRIKDIAEKYDKISNPREGYVKDGYRFVPIDIIDVAGIVPGASEGKGMGNQFLDDLSTADILIHVVDISGSTNDKGEPVNVGTHDPIKDIKFLEDELNSWYYQIFNRGWNKFARQLQMSDKPIDKSIYEHFSGIKITLQMVKDSLKECKLHNNIVNWTEEEVKNFTKKLREKSKPIVIAANKSDLISQEDYNNVIKNISVPVIKISADYELALRTADKNKIINYVPGNNSFDIIENLNDNQKNALNKIK
;
A
#
# COMPACT_ATOMS: atom_id res chain seq x y z
N MET A 1 -11.70 -1.55 7.71
CA MET A 1 -10.62 -0.86 6.97
C MET A 1 -10.03 -1.84 5.97
N LEU A 2 -9.96 -1.44 4.71
CA LEU A 2 -9.40 -2.25 3.63
C LEU A 2 -8.06 -1.65 3.19
N VAL A 3 -7.00 -2.45 3.24
CA VAL A 3 -5.65 -2.08 2.83
C VAL A 3 -5.36 -2.67 1.47
N GLY A 4 -5.02 -1.84 0.48
CA GLY A 4 -4.60 -2.29 -0.86
C GLY A 4 -3.09 -2.43 -0.94
N ILE A 5 -2.58 -3.60 -1.35
CA ILE A 5 -1.17 -3.80 -1.65
C ILE A 5 -0.94 -3.56 -3.14
N VAL A 6 -0.02 -2.67 -3.46
CA VAL A 6 0.28 -2.24 -4.84
C VAL A 6 1.78 -2.25 -5.11
N GLY A 7 2.15 -2.24 -6.37
CA GLY A 7 3.55 -2.18 -6.83
C GLY A 7 3.75 -2.93 -8.14
N LYS A 8 4.91 -2.79 -8.78
CA LYS A 8 5.24 -3.49 -10.02
C LYS A 8 5.36 -5.01 -9.83
N PRO A 9 5.39 -5.82 -10.90
CA PRO A 9 5.65 -7.27 -10.79
C PRO A 9 6.99 -7.56 -10.09
N ASN A 10 7.05 -8.70 -9.38
CA ASN A 10 8.28 -9.28 -8.78
C ASN A 10 8.99 -8.45 -7.69
N VAL A 11 8.37 -7.40 -7.15
CA VAL A 11 8.89 -6.66 -5.98
C VAL A 11 8.59 -7.37 -4.64
N GLY A 12 7.87 -8.50 -4.66
CA GLY A 12 7.52 -9.29 -3.49
C GLY A 12 6.14 -8.99 -2.88
N LYS A 13 5.19 -8.42 -3.64
CA LYS A 13 3.82 -8.15 -3.17
C LYS A 13 3.12 -9.38 -2.59
N SER A 14 3.10 -10.49 -3.34
CA SER A 14 2.40 -11.71 -2.91
C SER A 14 3.11 -12.38 -1.73
N THR A 15 4.45 -12.26 -1.63
CA THR A 15 5.21 -12.68 -0.44
C THR A 15 4.83 -11.83 0.77
N PHE A 16 4.75 -10.51 0.60
CA PHE A 16 4.31 -9.57 1.63
C PHE A 16 2.88 -9.87 2.07
N PHE A 17 1.94 -10.05 1.14
CA PHE A 17 0.57 -10.43 1.43
C PHE A 17 0.51 -11.74 2.23
N LYS A 18 1.25 -12.76 1.80
CA LYS A 18 1.33 -14.05 2.48
C LYS A 18 1.93 -13.92 3.88
N SER A 19 2.97 -13.11 4.05
CA SER A 19 3.54 -12.86 5.37
C SER A 19 2.55 -12.16 6.32
N CYS A 20 1.72 -11.25 5.82
CA CYS A 20 0.71 -10.55 6.61
C CYS A 20 -0.49 -11.42 6.99
N THR A 21 -0.95 -12.30 6.08
CA THR A 21 -2.19 -13.07 6.22
C THR A 21 -1.96 -14.52 6.67
N MET A 22 -0.75 -15.04 6.45
CA MET A 22 -0.39 -16.46 6.69
C MET A 22 -1.28 -17.45 5.92
N GLN A 23 -1.89 -17.03 4.82
CA GLN A 23 -2.67 -17.91 3.95
C GLN A 23 -1.74 -18.85 3.17
N SER A 24 -2.10 -20.14 3.13
CA SER A 24 -1.31 -21.18 2.44
C SER A 24 -1.45 -21.15 0.92
N GLU A 25 -2.58 -20.68 0.40
CA GLU A 25 -2.95 -20.76 -1.03
C GLU A 25 -2.73 -19.46 -1.81
N VAL A 26 -1.74 -18.66 -1.42
CA VAL A 26 -1.36 -17.47 -2.20
C VAL A 26 -0.43 -17.89 -3.33
N LEU A 27 -0.82 -17.61 -4.56
CA LEU A 27 0.02 -17.85 -5.73
C LEU A 27 1.19 -16.86 -5.73
N ILE A 28 2.40 -17.35 -5.48
CA ILE A 28 3.63 -16.59 -5.63
C ILE A 28 4.30 -17.04 -6.92
N ALA A 29 4.29 -16.18 -7.93
CA ALA A 29 4.91 -16.49 -9.22
C ALA A 29 5.88 -15.38 -9.65
N ASN A 30 6.95 -15.77 -10.33
CA ASN A 30 8.04 -14.87 -10.76
C ASN A 30 7.85 -14.35 -12.20
N TYR A 31 6.62 -14.29 -12.68
CA TYR A 31 6.32 -13.75 -14.00
C TYR A 31 5.26 -12.64 -13.91
N PRO A 32 5.29 -11.65 -14.81
CA PRO A 32 4.33 -10.56 -14.82
C PRO A 32 2.89 -11.07 -14.92
N PHE A 33 1.95 -10.42 -14.20
CA PHE A 33 0.51 -10.70 -14.22
C PHE A 33 0.08 -12.07 -13.63
N ALA A 34 0.85 -12.62 -12.70
CA ALA A 34 0.47 -13.85 -11.99
C ALA A 34 -0.87 -13.73 -11.24
N THR A 35 -1.22 -12.53 -10.76
CA THR A 35 -2.46 -12.25 -10.03
C THR A 35 -3.51 -11.70 -10.99
N ILE A 36 -4.39 -12.56 -11.50
CA ILE A 36 -5.50 -12.18 -12.40
C ILE A 36 -6.72 -11.70 -11.60
N LYS A 37 -7.01 -12.33 -10.46
CA LYS A 37 -8.01 -11.90 -9.49
C LYS A 37 -7.29 -11.48 -8.21
N PRO A 38 -7.74 -10.39 -7.56
CA PRO A 38 -7.09 -9.95 -6.34
C PRO A 38 -7.25 -11.02 -5.23
N ASN A 39 -6.15 -11.33 -4.55
CA ASN A 39 -6.22 -12.14 -3.35
C ASN A 39 -6.72 -11.26 -2.19
N THR A 40 -7.69 -11.74 -1.43
CA THR A 40 -8.18 -11.06 -0.23
C THR A 40 -7.85 -11.89 1.01
N GLY A 41 -7.53 -11.21 2.12
CA GLY A 41 -7.19 -11.89 3.36
C GLY A 41 -7.30 -11.00 4.58
N LYS A 42 -7.21 -11.62 5.76
CA LYS A 42 -7.14 -10.93 7.04
C LYS A 42 -5.67 -10.78 7.44
N GLY A 43 -5.22 -9.54 7.56
CA GLY A 43 -3.96 -9.21 8.24
C GLY A 43 -4.25 -8.63 9.62
N PHE A 44 -3.18 -8.23 10.33
CA PHE A 44 -3.33 -7.74 11.70
C PHE A 44 -2.47 -6.50 11.93
N ILE A 45 -3.06 -5.50 12.59
CA ILE A 45 -2.33 -4.36 13.14
C ILE A 45 -1.96 -4.68 14.58
N ARG A 46 -0.68 -4.60 14.89
CA ARG A 46 -0.16 -4.77 16.25
C ARG A 46 -0.30 -3.47 17.04
N ILE A 47 -0.96 -3.52 18.16
CA ILE A 47 -1.04 -2.42 19.12
C ILE A 47 -0.67 -2.95 20.52
N LYS A 48 -0.20 -2.06 21.40
CA LYS A 48 0.04 -2.45 22.80
C LYS A 48 -1.28 -2.80 23.47
N ASP A 49 -1.32 -3.92 24.20
CA ASP A 49 -2.54 -4.31 24.94
C ASP A 49 -2.74 -3.38 26.14
N ILE A 50 -3.84 -2.63 26.14
CA ILE A 50 -4.14 -1.67 27.20
C ILE A 50 -4.55 -2.36 28.52
N ALA A 51 -5.01 -3.62 28.45
CA ALA A 51 -5.42 -4.39 29.63
C ALA A 51 -4.25 -4.68 30.59
N GLU A 52 -3.02 -4.72 30.06
CA GLU A 52 -1.79 -4.88 30.84
C GLU A 52 -1.65 -3.80 31.94
N LYS A 53 -2.14 -2.58 31.68
CA LYS A 53 -2.14 -1.48 32.67
C LYS A 53 -3.01 -1.75 33.89
N TYR A 54 -3.87 -2.74 33.84
CA TYR A 54 -4.82 -3.13 34.86
C TYR A 54 -4.56 -4.55 35.37
N ASP A 55 -3.36 -5.10 35.12
CA ASP A 55 -2.98 -6.48 35.45
C ASP A 55 -3.97 -7.52 34.89
N LYS A 56 -4.46 -7.25 33.68
CA LYS A 56 -5.41 -8.10 32.95
C LYS A 56 -4.88 -8.42 31.56
N ILE A 57 -5.45 -9.47 30.96
CA ILE A 57 -5.22 -9.85 29.57
C ILE A 57 -6.50 -9.61 28.80
N SER A 58 -6.41 -8.92 27.68
CA SER A 58 -7.57 -8.72 26.78
C SER A 58 -8.06 -10.06 26.22
N ASN A 59 -9.39 -10.23 26.12
CA ASN A 59 -10.02 -11.34 25.43
C ASN A 59 -10.86 -10.78 24.25
N PRO A 60 -10.23 -10.43 23.12
CA PRO A 60 -10.92 -9.82 21.99
C PRO A 60 -11.84 -10.83 21.29
N ARG A 61 -13.01 -10.34 20.80
CA ARG A 61 -13.91 -11.15 19.95
C ARG A 61 -13.29 -11.52 18.61
N GLU A 62 -12.45 -10.61 18.07
CA GLU A 62 -11.72 -10.78 16.82
C GLU A 62 -10.25 -10.44 17.02
N GLY A 63 -9.37 -11.17 16.31
CA GLY A 63 -7.93 -11.07 16.49
C GLY A 63 -7.46 -11.90 17.69
N TYR A 64 -6.26 -11.56 18.19
CA TYR A 64 -5.64 -12.30 19.30
C TYR A 64 -4.72 -11.38 20.12
N VAL A 65 -4.27 -11.89 21.26
CA VAL A 65 -3.23 -11.25 22.10
C VAL A 65 -2.02 -12.18 22.16
N LYS A 66 -0.83 -11.64 22.01
CA LYS A 66 0.44 -12.36 22.17
C LYS A 66 1.47 -11.41 22.80
N ASP A 67 2.05 -11.83 23.92
CA ASP A 67 3.17 -11.15 24.63
C ASP A 67 2.93 -9.64 24.84
N GLY A 68 1.77 -9.27 25.43
CA GLY A 68 1.42 -7.88 25.75
C GLY A 68 0.98 -7.04 24.53
N TYR A 69 0.83 -7.65 23.36
CA TYR A 69 0.33 -7.00 22.17
C TYR A 69 -1.00 -7.58 21.71
N ARG A 70 -1.92 -6.69 21.34
CA ARG A 70 -3.17 -7.03 20.68
C ARG A 70 -3.01 -6.90 19.17
N PHE A 71 -3.45 -7.93 18.46
CA PHE A 71 -3.46 -8.02 17.00
C PHE A 71 -4.88 -7.81 16.49
N VAL A 72 -5.14 -6.61 15.97
CA VAL A 72 -6.45 -6.19 15.48
C VAL A 72 -6.58 -6.54 14.00
N PRO A 73 -7.62 -7.32 13.60
CA PRO A 73 -7.78 -7.74 12.21
C PRO A 73 -8.13 -6.57 11.30
N ILE A 74 -7.55 -6.59 10.10
CA ILE A 74 -7.85 -5.71 8.98
C ILE A 74 -8.01 -6.54 7.71
N ASP A 75 -8.80 -6.01 6.76
CA ASP A 75 -8.90 -6.63 5.44
C ASP A 75 -7.76 -6.14 4.56
N ILE A 76 -7.13 -7.08 3.85
CA ILE A 76 -6.05 -6.79 2.91
C ILE A 76 -6.43 -7.35 1.54
N ILE A 77 -6.14 -6.59 0.49
CA ILE A 77 -6.29 -7.01 -0.90
C ILE A 77 -4.94 -6.89 -1.63
N ASP A 78 -4.47 -8.01 -2.20
CA ASP A 78 -3.28 -8.04 -3.08
C ASP A 78 -3.74 -7.77 -4.52
N VAL A 79 -3.51 -6.58 -4.99
CA VAL A 79 -3.93 -6.13 -6.31
C VAL A 79 -2.87 -6.50 -7.34
N ALA A 80 -3.30 -6.83 -8.56
CA ALA A 80 -2.39 -7.14 -9.67
C ALA A 80 -1.33 -6.06 -9.87
N GLY A 81 -0.14 -6.43 -10.37
CA GLY A 81 0.95 -5.47 -10.58
C GLY A 81 0.56 -4.37 -11.57
N ILE A 82 0.91 -3.14 -11.25
CA ILE A 82 0.71 -1.99 -12.14
C ILE A 82 1.68 -2.06 -13.32
N VAL A 83 1.15 -1.77 -14.49
CA VAL A 83 1.93 -1.58 -15.72
C VAL A 83 1.73 -0.17 -16.27
N PRO A 84 2.71 0.34 -17.02
CA PRO A 84 2.61 1.64 -17.67
C PRO A 84 1.36 1.76 -18.56
N GLY A 85 0.62 2.87 -18.40
CA GLY A 85 -0.62 3.15 -19.14
C GLY A 85 -1.86 2.45 -18.57
N ALA A 86 -1.79 1.94 -17.34
CA ALA A 86 -2.96 1.39 -16.64
C ALA A 86 -4.09 2.41 -16.52
N SER A 87 -3.77 3.67 -16.24
CA SER A 87 -4.73 4.77 -16.19
C SER A 87 -5.40 5.07 -17.55
N GLU A 88 -4.71 4.79 -18.66
CA GLU A 88 -5.27 4.94 -20.03
C GLU A 88 -6.10 3.73 -20.48
N GLY A 89 -6.34 2.76 -19.62
CA GLY A 89 -7.10 1.54 -19.93
C GLY A 89 -6.31 0.48 -20.69
N LYS A 90 -4.98 0.59 -20.76
CA LYS A 90 -4.13 -0.44 -21.37
C LYS A 90 -4.06 -1.68 -20.46
N GLY A 91 -4.23 -2.83 -21.06
CA GLY A 91 -4.21 -4.10 -20.34
C GLY A 91 -5.37 -4.26 -19.36
N MET A 92 -5.10 -4.68 -18.11
CA MET A 92 -6.09 -4.85 -17.04
C MET A 92 -6.26 -3.57 -16.19
N GLY A 93 -5.82 -2.40 -16.71
CA GLY A 93 -5.74 -1.15 -15.93
C GLY A 93 -7.07 -0.71 -15.30
N ASN A 94 -8.20 -0.84 -15.99
CA ASN A 94 -9.49 -0.45 -15.42
C ASN A 94 -9.87 -1.33 -14.22
N GLN A 95 -9.70 -2.65 -14.29
CA GLN A 95 -10.01 -3.56 -13.17
C GLN A 95 -9.10 -3.31 -11.98
N PHE A 96 -7.80 -3.09 -12.21
CA PHE A 96 -6.84 -2.72 -11.18
C PHE A 96 -7.29 -1.45 -10.42
N LEU A 97 -7.72 -0.43 -11.16
CA LEU A 97 -8.13 0.85 -10.59
C LEU A 97 -9.48 0.72 -9.84
N ASP A 98 -10.38 -0.12 -10.33
CA ASP A 98 -11.64 -0.43 -9.64
C ASP A 98 -11.37 -1.15 -8.30
N ASP A 99 -10.44 -2.10 -8.28
CA ASP A 99 -10.02 -2.78 -7.03
C ASP A 99 -9.42 -1.78 -6.04
N LEU A 100 -8.58 -0.83 -6.51
CA LEU A 100 -8.02 0.23 -5.67
C LEU A 100 -9.05 1.24 -5.17
N SER A 101 -10.12 1.49 -5.92
CA SER A 101 -11.16 2.44 -5.52
C SER A 101 -11.74 2.10 -4.15
N THR A 102 -11.83 0.80 -3.84
CA THR A 102 -12.39 0.27 -2.60
C THR A 102 -11.44 0.31 -1.40
N ALA A 103 -10.11 0.46 -1.62
CA ALA A 103 -9.14 0.54 -0.54
C ALA A 103 -9.20 1.87 0.22
N ASP A 104 -8.96 1.82 1.53
CA ASP A 104 -8.92 3.01 2.40
C ASP A 104 -7.49 3.58 2.50
N ILE A 105 -6.47 2.73 2.36
CA ILE A 105 -5.05 3.07 2.38
C ILE A 105 -4.30 2.13 1.42
N LEU A 106 -3.19 2.58 0.86
CA LEU A 106 -2.35 1.79 -0.03
C LEU A 106 -0.98 1.51 0.62
N ILE A 107 -0.54 0.26 0.55
CA ILE A 107 0.84 -0.13 0.84
C ILE A 107 1.52 -0.35 -0.51
N HIS A 108 2.44 0.55 -0.84
CA HIS A 108 3.26 0.43 -2.04
C HIS A 108 4.50 -0.39 -1.75
N VAL A 109 4.51 -1.65 -2.19
CA VAL A 109 5.69 -2.52 -2.08
C VAL A 109 6.67 -2.18 -3.18
N VAL A 110 7.87 -1.76 -2.79
CA VAL A 110 8.95 -1.35 -3.69
C VAL A 110 10.17 -2.22 -3.43
N ASP A 111 10.80 -2.72 -4.48
CA ASP A 111 12.10 -3.38 -4.39
C ASP A 111 13.19 -2.32 -4.18
N ILE A 112 13.50 -2.05 -2.90
CA ILE A 112 14.44 -0.99 -2.53
C ILE A 112 15.89 -1.34 -2.92
N SER A 113 16.17 -2.63 -3.18
CA SER A 113 17.49 -3.08 -3.61
C SER A 113 17.79 -2.80 -5.09
N GLY A 114 16.78 -2.40 -5.87
CA GLY A 114 16.92 -2.19 -7.31
C GLY A 114 17.29 -3.48 -8.08
N SER A 115 16.86 -4.64 -7.56
CA SER A 115 17.12 -5.95 -8.18
C SER A 115 16.03 -6.37 -9.17
N THR A 116 15.07 -5.50 -9.49
CA THR A 116 14.05 -5.69 -10.53
C THR A 116 13.96 -4.47 -11.43
N ASN A 117 13.95 -4.65 -12.75
CA ASN A 117 13.82 -3.57 -13.73
C ASN A 117 12.37 -3.07 -13.88
N ASP A 118 12.13 -2.11 -14.78
CA ASP A 118 10.81 -1.51 -15.04
C ASP A 118 9.73 -2.56 -15.43
N LYS A 119 10.14 -3.67 -16.05
CA LYS A 119 9.25 -4.77 -16.45
C LYS A 119 9.02 -5.79 -15.32
N GLY A 120 9.72 -5.65 -14.19
CA GLY A 120 9.70 -6.63 -13.10
C GLY A 120 10.63 -7.82 -13.34
N GLU A 121 11.56 -7.77 -14.31
CA GLU A 121 12.52 -8.84 -14.55
C GLU A 121 13.69 -8.72 -13.57
N PRO A 122 14.26 -9.86 -13.09
CA PRO A 122 15.40 -9.83 -12.19
C PRO A 122 16.64 -9.20 -12.87
N VAL A 123 17.33 -8.34 -12.13
CA VAL A 123 18.61 -7.72 -12.50
C VAL A 123 19.55 -7.71 -11.29
N ASN A 124 20.80 -7.34 -11.47
CA ASN A 124 21.71 -7.21 -10.34
C ASN A 124 21.25 -6.11 -9.37
N VAL A 125 21.53 -6.30 -8.08
CA VAL A 125 21.27 -5.30 -7.04
C VAL A 125 21.91 -3.96 -7.42
N GLY A 126 21.18 -2.86 -7.24
CA GLY A 126 21.62 -1.51 -7.58
C GLY A 126 21.51 -1.13 -9.06
N THR A 127 21.02 -2.02 -9.93
CA THR A 127 20.88 -1.72 -11.36
C THR A 127 19.68 -0.81 -11.65
N HIS A 128 18.58 -0.98 -10.94
CA HIS A 128 17.36 -0.18 -11.12
C HIS A 128 17.23 0.85 -10.00
N ASP A 129 16.77 2.07 -10.34
CA ASP A 129 16.49 3.12 -9.37
C ASP A 129 15.07 2.96 -8.79
N PRO A 130 14.92 2.60 -7.49
CA PRO A 130 13.60 2.42 -6.87
C PRO A 130 12.71 3.68 -6.85
N ILE A 131 13.32 4.88 -6.92
CA ILE A 131 12.58 6.14 -6.96
C ILE A 131 11.70 6.25 -8.22
N LYS A 132 12.11 5.64 -9.32
CA LYS A 132 11.31 5.60 -10.55
C LYS A 132 10.00 4.84 -10.33
N ASP A 133 10.04 3.72 -9.58
CA ASP A 133 8.85 2.94 -9.27
C ASP A 133 7.88 3.71 -8.40
N ILE A 134 8.41 4.46 -7.41
CA ILE A 134 7.60 5.28 -6.50
C ILE A 134 6.88 6.38 -7.28
N LYS A 135 7.62 7.12 -8.10
CA LYS A 135 7.05 8.20 -8.94
C LYS A 135 6.04 7.65 -9.95
N PHE A 136 6.38 6.54 -10.59
CA PHE A 136 5.51 5.90 -11.58
C PHE A 136 4.12 5.58 -11.00
N LEU A 137 4.04 4.92 -9.82
CA LEU A 137 2.76 4.64 -9.18
C LEU A 137 1.99 5.93 -8.86
N GLU A 138 2.70 6.92 -8.35
CA GLU A 138 2.08 8.20 -7.97
C GLU A 138 1.47 8.91 -9.19
N ASP A 139 2.20 8.93 -10.30
CA ASP A 139 1.75 9.53 -11.56
C ASP A 139 0.55 8.78 -12.17
N GLU A 140 0.55 7.44 -12.16
CA GLU A 140 -0.58 6.64 -12.63
C GLU A 140 -1.85 6.89 -11.78
N LEU A 141 -1.72 6.95 -10.45
CA LEU A 141 -2.85 7.25 -9.57
C LEU A 141 -3.37 8.68 -9.74
N ASN A 142 -2.49 9.65 -9.91
CA ASN A 142 -2.87 11.05 -10.17
C ASN A 142 -3.60 11.17 -11.51
N SER A 143 -3.07 10.51 -12.55
CA SER A 143 -3.69 10.47 -13.86
C SER A 143 -5.07 9.82 -13.82
N TRP A 144 -5.22 8.72 -13.09
CA TRP A 144 -6.50 8.05 -12.92
C TRP A 144 -7.54 8.95 -12.24
N TYR A 145 -7.18 9.61 -11.11
CA TYR A 145 -8.08 10.56 -10.45
C TYR A 145 -8.49 11.71 -11.38
N TYR A 146 -7.51 12.28 -12.08
CA TYR A 146 -7.80 13.32 -13.05
C TYR A 146 -8.78 12.86 -14.13
N GLN A 147 -8.61 11.64 -14.68
CA GLN A 147 -9.51 11.11 -15.70
C GLN A 147 -10.93 10.88 -15.19
N ILE A 148 -11.10 10.40 -13.94
CA ILE A 148 -12.42 10.28 -13.32
C ILE A 148 -13.12 11.65 -13.27
N PHE A 149 -12.41 12.68 -12.85
CA PHE A 149 -12.93 14.04 -12.75
C PHE A 149 -13.16 14.66 -14.13
N ASN A 150 -12.22 14.50 -15.03
CA ASN A 150 -12.31 15.08 -16.38
C ASN A 150 -13.45 14.48 -17.21
N ARG A 151 -13.83 13.22 -16.92
CA ARG A 151 -14.97 12.57 -17.57
C ARG A 151 -16.28 13.27 -17.18
N GLY A 152 -16.74 14.17 -18.04
CA GLY A 152 -17.96 14.95 -17.82
C GLY A 152 -17.79 16.23 -16.99
N TRP A 153 -16.56 16.63 -16.65
CA TRP A 153 -16.27 17.83 -15.87
C TRP A 153 -16.94 19.07 -16.41
N ASN A 154 -16.80 19.36 -17.69
CA ASN A 154 -17.40 20.54 -18.32
C ASN A 154 -18.93 20.59 -18.20
N LYS A 155 -19.61 19.45 -18.30
CA LYS A 155 -21.05 19.34 -18.11
C LYS A 155 -21.43 19.59 -16.66
N PHE A 156 -20.72 18.96 -15.73
CA PHE A 156 -20.91 19.10 -14.30
C PHE A 156 -20.68 20.56 -13.85
N ALA A 157 -19.58 21.17 -14.29
CA ALA A 157 -19.24 22.56 -13.95
C ALA A 157 -20.32 23.57 -14.40
N ARG A 158 -20.82 23.42 -15.63
CA ARG A 158 -21.91 24.26 -16.16
C ARG A 158 -23.23 24.06 -15.40
N GLN A 159 -23.57 22.81 -15.05
CA GLN A 159 -24.77 22.53 -14.26
C GLN A 159 -24.68 23.13 -12.86
N LEU A 160 -23.50 23.06 -12.24
CA LEU A 160 -23.27 23.62 -10.92
C LEU A 160 -23.35 25.17 -10.94
N GLN A 161 -22.81 25.80 -11.98
CA GLN A 161 -22.90 27.26 -12.15
C GLN A 161 -24.35 27.78 -12.23
N MET A 162 -25.27 26.96 -12.76
CA MET A 162 -26.72 27.27 -12.87
C MET A 162 -27.49 26.91 -11.59
N SER A 163 -26.83 26.45 -10.55
CA SER A 163 -27.44 26.05 -9.29
C SER A 163 -26.90 26.87 -8.12
N ASP A 164 -27.71 27.04 -7.08
CA ASP A 164 -27.30 27.69 -5.83
C ASP A 164 -26.61 26.73 -4.85
N LYS A 165 -26.21 25.55 -5.32
CA LYS A 165 -25.58 24.55 -4.45
C LYS A 165 -24.13 24.90 -4.14
N PRO A 166 -23.68 24.68 -2.87
CA PRO A 166 -22.28 24.82 -2.51
C PRO A 166 -21.37 23.88 -3.31
N ILE A 167 -20.24 24.38 -3.80
CA ILE A 167 -19.28 23.66 -4.63
C ILE A 167 -18.78 22.38 -3.95
N ASP A 168 -18.38 22.49 -2.69
CA ASP A 168 -17.85 21.39 -1.89
C ASP A 168 -18.83 20.21 -1.79
N LYS A 169 -20.10 20.50 -1.51
CA LYS A 169 -21.16 19.50 -1.44
C LYS A 169 -21.43 18.86 -2.81
N SER A 170 -21.46 19.67 -3.87
CA SER A 170 -21.74 19.18 -5.23
C SER A 170 -20.63 18.29 -5.74
N ILE A 171 -19.38 18.64 -5.52
CA ILE A 171 -18.23 17.77 -5.85
C ILE A 171 -18.29 16.47 -5.03
N TYR A 172 -18.56 16.57 -3.74
CA TYR A 172 -18.69 15.38 -2.89
C TYR A 172 -19.78 14.44 -3.37
N GLU A 173 -20.98 14.94 -3.65
CA GLU A 173 -22.12 14.15 -4.14
C GLU A 173 -21.80 13.46 -5.48
N HIS A 174 -21.16 14.19 -6.41
CA HIS A 174 -20.87 13.69 -7.76
C HIS A 174 -19.75 12.63 -7.78
N PHE A 175 -18.76 12.73 -6.91
CA PHE A 175 -17.58 11.87 -6.88
C PHE A 175 -17.48 10.96 -5.63
N SER A 176 -18.56 10.77 -4.91
CA SER A 176 -18.60 9.96 -3.67
C SER A 176 -18.17 8.50 -3.87
N GLY A 177 -18.30 7.95 -5.09
CA GLY A 177 -17.95 6.56 -5.43
C GLY A 177 -16.46 6.21 -5.25
N ILE A 178 -15.56 7.20 -5.19
CA ILE A 178 -14.12 6.98 -4.97
C ILE A 178 -13.69 7.16 -3.51
N LYS A 179 -14.63 7.06 -2.56
CA LYS A 179 -14.40 7.17 -1.10
C LYS A 179 -13.81 8.53 -0.66
N ILE A 180 -14.15 9.60 -1.33
CA ILE A 180 -13.87 10.94 -0.83
C ILE A 180 -14.90 11.32 0.24
N THR A 181 -14.52 12.22 1.16
CA THR A 181 -15.43 12.82 2.14
C THR A 181 -15.61 14.30 1.86
N LEU A 182 -16.70 14.89 2.36
CA LEU A 182 -16.92 16.33 2.25
C LEU A 182 -15.76 17.15 2.84
N GLN A 183 -15.16 16.68 3.95
CA GLN A 183 -14.01 17.35 4.56
C GLN A 183 -12.77 17.31 3.64
N MET A 184 -12.48 16.17 3.00
CA MET A 184 -11.37 16.07 2.04
C MET A 184 -11.54 17.04 0.87
N VAL A 185 -12.77 17.21 0.37
CA VAL A 185 -13.07 18.18 -0.69
C VAL A 185 -12.81 19.62 -0.22
N LYS A 186 -13.33 19.99 0.96
CA LYS A 186 -13.11 21.33 1.55
C LYS A 186 -11.63 21.64 1.73
N ASP A 187 -10.88 20.71 2.30
CA ASP A 187 -9.45 20.88 2.54
C ASP A 187 -8.66 21.02 1.23
N SER A 188 -9.01 20.22 0.22
CA SER A 188 -8.36 20.30 -1.10
C SER A 188 -8.66 21.61 -1.82
N LEU A 189 -9.90 22.09 -1.76
CA LEU A 189 -10.29 23.41 -2.32
C LEU A 189 -9.49 24.55 -1.66
N LYS A 190 -9.37 24.50 -0.32
CA LYS A 190 -8.62 25.49 0.46
C LYS A 190 -7.13 25.48 0.14
N GLU A 191 -6.52 24.28 0.09
CA GLU A 191 -5.08 24.12 -0.21
C GLU A 191 -4.72 24.59 -1.61
N CYS A 192 -5.57 24.29 -2.59
CA CYS A 192 -5.38 24.73 -3.98
C CYS A 192 -5.75 26.21 -4.19
N LYS A 193 -6.32 26.89 -3.19
CA LYS A 193 -6.77 28.30 -3.26
C LYS A 193 -7.69 28.56 -4.47
N LEU A 194 -8.56 27.60 -4.79
CA LEU A 194 -9.42 27.66 -5.95
C LEU A 194 -10.61 28.61 -5.69
N HIS A 195 -10.97 29.35 -6.72
CA HIS A 195 -12.13 30.25 -6.66
C HIS A 195 -13.45 29.47 -6.88
N ASN A 196 -14.56 30.11 -6.47
CA ASN A 196 -15.87 29.47 -6.48
C ASN A 196 -16.47 29.24 -7.88
N ASN A 197 -15.92 29.81 -8.93
CA ASN A 197 -16.40 29.59 -10.30
C ASN A 197 -15.61 28.47 -10.96
N ILE A 198 -16.09 27.22 -10.82
CA ILE A 198 -15.44 26.02 -11.30
C ILE A 198 -15.39 25.89 -12.83
N VAL A 199 -16.25 26.65 -13.56
CA VAL A 199 -16.24 26.67 -15.04
C VAL A 199 -14.96 27.29 -15.57
N ASN A 200 -14.36 28.20 -14.80
CA ASN A 200 -13.15 28.91 -15.18
C ASN A 200 -11.86 28.20 -14.69
N TRP A 201 -11.98 27.05 -14.04
CA TRP A 201 -10.78 26.32 -13.65
C TRP A 201 -10.04 25.83 -14.88
N THR A 202 -8.75 26.11 -14.89
CA THR A 202 -7.84 25.61 -15.92
C THR A 202 -7.63 24.10 -15.74
N GLU A 203 -7.15 23.45 -16.78
CA GLU A 203 -6.80 22.02 -16.71
C GLU A 203 -5.77 21.73 -15.61
N GLU A 204 -4.82 22.65 -15.43
CA GLU A 204 -3.79 22.53 -14.39
C GLU A 204 -4.39 22.63 -12.96
N GLU A 205 -5.33 23.54 -12.75
CA GLU A 205 -6.05 23.66 -11.48
C GLU A 205 -6.88 22.42 -11.16
N VAL A 206 -7.56 21.84 -12.16
CA VAL A 206 -8.28 20.55 -11.99
C VAL A 206 -7.30 19.43 -11.67
N LYS A 207 -6.16 19.32 -12.36
CA LYS A 207 -5.11 18.33 -12.08
C LYS A 207 -4.55 18.48 -10.66
N ASN A 208 -4.26 19.70 -10.23
CA ASN A 208 -3.75 19.96 -8.88
C ASN A 208 -4.79 19.62 -7.81
N PHE A 209 -6.04 20.02 -8.01
CA PHE A 209 -7.14 19.69 -7.11
C PHE A 209 -7.35 18.18 -6.98
N THR A 210 -7.41 17.45 -8.10
CA THR A 210 -7.60 16.00 -8.11
C THR A 210 -6.41 15.27 -7.46
N LYS A 211 -5.17 15.75 -7.66
CA LYS A 211 -3.98 15.26 -6.97
C LYS A 211 -4.12 15.41 -5.46
N LYS A 212 -4.47 16.60 -4.97
CA LYS A 212 -4.66 16.85 -3.52
C LYS A 212 -5.77 15.98 -2.93
N LEU A 213 -6.85 15.81 -3.67
CA LEU A 213 -7.96 14.96 -3.25
C LEU A 213 -7.56 13.47 -3.19
N ARG A 214 -6.76 12.99 -4.17
CA ARG A 214 -6.21 11.65 -4.19
C ARG A 214 -5.28 11.43 -2.97
N GLU A 215 -4.37 12.36 -2.69
CA GLU A 215 -3.44 12.27 -1.56
C GLU A 215 -4.19 12.07 -0.22
N LYS A 216 -5.35 12.73 -0.05
CA LYS A 216 -6.18 12.62 1.16
C LYS A 216 -7.03 11.34 1.20
N SER A 217 -7.61 10.95 0.06
CA SER A 217 -8.53 9.81 0.00
C SER A 217 -7.84 8.46 -0.17
N LYS A 218 -6.60 8.45 -0.66
CA LYS A 218 -5.76 7.27 -0.86
C LYS A 218 -4.35 7.52 -0.32
N PRO A 219 -4.19 7.62 1.01
CA PRO A 219 -2.86 7.75 1.60
C PRO A 219 -2.01 6.53 1.26
N ILE A 220 -0.70 6.77 1.06
CA ILE A 220 0.26 5.74 0.65
C ILE A 220 1.33 5.59 1.73
N VAL A 221 1.67 4.35 2.06
CA VAL A 221 2.85 3.98 2.84
C VAL A 221 3.74 3.11 1.96
N ILE A 222 5.03 3.41 1.90
CA ILE A 222 5.99 2.61 1.14
C ILE A 222 6.52 1.49 2.02
N ALA A 223 6.36 0.25 1.57
CA ALA A 223 7.04 -0.92 2.11
C ALA A 223 8.30 -1.16 1.28
N ALA A 224 9.45 -0.68 1.78
CA ALA A 224 10.75 -0.82 1.15
C ALA A 224 11.26 -2.25 1.32
N ASN A 225 10.84 -3.13 0.41
CA ASN A 225 11.10 -4.57 0.45
C ASN A 225 12.46 -4.94 -0.11
N LYS A 226 12.94 -6.14 0.21
CA LYS A 226 14.26 -6.68 -0.10
C LYS A 226 15.39 -5.82 0.51
N SER A 227 15.10 -5.19 1.64
CA SER A 227 16.05 -4.33 2.33
C SER A 227 17.22 -5.10 2.98
N ASP A 228 17.12 -6.41 3.04
CA ASP A 228 18.16 -7.35 3.41
C ASP A 228 19.29 -7.46 2.37
N LEU A 229 19.07 -6.96 1.14
CA LEU A 229 20.04 -7.02 0.05
C LEU A 229 20.92 -5.77 -0.08
N ILE A 230 20.66 -4.72 0.70
CA ILE A 230 21.39 -3.44 0.63
C ILE A 230 21.90 -2.98 1.99
N SER A 231 22.93 -2.14 1.97
CA SER A 231 23.46 -1.52 3.18
C SER A 231 22.49 -0.50 3.78
N GLN A 232 22.69 -0.16 5.06
CA GLN A 232 21.90 0.91 5.70
C GLN A 232 22.17 2.28 5.08
N GLU A 233 23.39 2.49 4.58
CA GLU A 233 23.77 3.73 3.88
C GLU A 233 23.02 3.88 2.56
N ASP A 234 23.01 2.83 1.73
CA ASP A 234 22.28 2.83 0.46
C ASP A 234 20.78 3.04 0.69
N TYR A 235 20.21 2.35 1.69
CA TYR A 235 18.82 2.56 2.08
C TYR A 235 18.53 4.03 2.41
N ASN A 236 19.35 4.63 3.27
CA ASN A 236 19.18 6.03 3.67
C ASN A 236 19.30 7.00 2.49
N ASN A 237 20.22 6.73 1.54
CA ASN A 237 20.39 7.54 0.34
C ASN A 237 19.15 7.50 -0.56
N VAL A 238 18.52 6.33 -0.73
CA VAL A 238 17.32 6.18 -1.54
C VAL A 238 16.12 6.92 -0.90
N ILE A 239 15.90 6.77 0.42
CA ILE A 239 14.71 7.33 1.07
C ILE A 239 14.78 8.83 1.36
N LYS A 240 15.96 9.45 1.26
CA LYS A 240 16.21 10.84 1.66
C LYS A 240 15.24 11.86 1.08
N ASN A 241 14.77 11.64 -0.16
CA ASN A 241 13.91 12.57 -0.89
C ASN A 241 12.46 12.07 -1.03
N ILE A 242 12.05 11.08 -0.24
CA ILE A 242 10.69 10.54 -0.25
C ILE A 242 9.88 11.26 0.82
N SER A 243 8.74 11.86 0.42
CA SER A 243 7.88 12.66 1.31
C SER A 243 6.82 11.84 2.05
N VAL A 244 6.55 10.61 1.62
CA VAL A 244 5.57 9.72 2.25
C VAL A 244 6.26 8.77 3.24
N PRO A 245 5.53 8.21 4.22
CA PRO A 245 6.13 7.25 5.17
C PRO A 245 6.76 6.05 4.46
N VAL A 246 8.00 5.71 4.81
CA VAL A 246 8.74 4.55 4.30
C VAL A 246 9.07 3.61 5.46
N ILE A 247 8.74 2.34 5.30
CA ILE A 247 9.03 1.28 6.28
C ILE A 247 9.96 0.27 5.64
N LYS A 248 11.11 0.05 6.28
CA LYS A 248 12.09 -0.95 5.88
C LYS A 248 11.55 -2.35 6.19
N ILE A 249 11.49 -3.22 5.17
CA ILE A 249 10.99 -4.59 5.33
C ILE A 249 11.81 -5.60 4.52
N SER A 250 11.76 -6.88 4.96
CA SER A 250 12.08 -8.06 4.18
C SER A 250 10.92 -9.03 4.30
N ALA A 251 10.09 -9.08 3.27
CA ALA A 251 8.89 -9.92 3.26
C ALA A 251 9.22 -11.42 3.35
N ASP A 252 10.35 -11.83 2.76
CA ASP A 252 10.81 -13.21 2.82
C ASP A 252 11.26 -13.60 4.23
N TYR A 253 11.97 -12.71 4.94
CA TYR A 253 12.41 -12.96 6.32
C TYR A 253 11.22 -12.99 7.27
N GLU A 254 10.29 -12.04 7.16
CA GLU A 254 9.07 -12.04 7.96
C GLU A 254 8.23 -13.30 7.74
N LEU A 255 8.09 -13.75 6.49
CA LEU A 255 7.37 -14.98 6.17
C LEU A 255 8.07 -16.21 6.77
N ALA A 256 9.42 -16.25 6.71
CA ALA A 256 10.22 -17.32 7.29
C ALA A 256 10.05 -17.37 8.82
N LEU A 257 10.15 -16.23 9.50
CA LEU A 257 9.97 -16.14 10.96
C LEU A 257 8.56 -16.57 11.40
N ARG A 258 7.52 -16.07 10.72
CA ARG A 258 6.14 -16.46 11.04
C ARG A 258 5.86 -17.94 10.76
N THR A 259 6.49 -18.49 9.73
CA THR A 259 6.37 -19.92 9.42
C THR A 259 7.07 -20.77 10.48
N ALA A 260 8.24 -20.36 10.94
CA ALA A 260 8.99 -21.04 12.01
C ALA A 260 8.22 -20.96 13.36
N ASP A 261 7.60 -19.82 13.69
CA ASP A 261 6.74 -19.65 14.87
C ASP A 261 5.48 -20.56 14.80
N LYS A 262 4.81 -20.58 13.64
CA LYS A 262 3.66 -21.47 13.40
C LYS A 262 4.00 -22.95 13.60
N ASN A 263 5.21 -23.33 13.21
CA ASN A 263 5.73 -24.70 13.36
C ASN A 263 6.36 -24.96 14.74
N LYS A 264 6.27 -23.97 15.68
CA LYS A 264 6.82 -24.05 17.05
C LYS A 264 8.34 -24.26 17.14
N ILE A 265 9.06 -23.90 16.09
CA ILE A 265 10.53 -23.94 16.04
C ILE A 265 11.12 -22.79 16.84
N ILE A 266 10.48 -21.62 16.74
CA ILE A 266 10.84 -20.40 17.46
C ILE A 266 9.60 -19.81 18.16
N ASN A 267 9.82 -18.94 19.14
CA ASN A 267 8.81 -18.01 19.64
C ASN A 267 9.07 -16.63 19.03
N TYR A 268 8.17 -16.18 18.18
CA TYR A 268 8.29 -14.90 17.49
C TYR A 268 7.00 -14.11 17.59
N VAL A 269 7.09 -12.89 18.04
CA VAL A 269 5.98 -11.92 18.00
C VAL A 269 6.10 -11.11 16.71
N PRO A 270 5.11 -11.18 15.80
CA PRO A 270 5.17 -10.47 14.53
C PRO A 270 5.57 -9.00 14.67
N GLY A 271 6.62 -8.60 13.95
CA GLY A 271 7.18 -7.25 14.00
C GLY A 271 8.12 -6.95 15.17
N ASN A 272 8.59 -7.97 15.93
CA ASN A 272 9.68 -7.82 16.87
C ASN A 272 11.04 -7.90 16.16
N ASN A 273 12.08 -7.32 16.81
CA ASN A 273 13.45 -7.35 16.33
C ASN A 273 14.21 -8.62 16.78
N SER A 274 13.56 -9.51 17.53
CA SER A 274 14.17 -10.71 18.08
C SER A 274 13.17 -11.85 18.13
N PHE A 275 13.68 -13.05 18.26
CA PHE A 275 12.93 -14.28 18.46
C PHE A 275 13.72 -15.25 19.35
N ASP A 276 13.03 -16.16 20.04
CA ASP A 276 13.63 -17.19 20.89
C ASP A 276 13.52 -18.55 20.20
N ILE A 277 14.57 -19.36 20.28
CA ILE A 277 14.61 -20.72 19.74
C ILE A 277 14.01 -21.68 20.77
N ILE A 278 13.02 -22.48 20.37
CA ILE A 278 12.31 -23.43 21.25
C ILE A 278 12.88 -24.82 21.11
N GLU A 279 13.20 -25.27 19.87
CA GLU A 279 13.62 -26.64 19.57
C GLU A 279 15.07 -26.71 19.09
N ASN A 280 15.62 -27.94 19.12
CA ASN A 280 16.92 -28.21 18.49
C ASN A 280 16.83 -28.06 16.98
N LEU A 281 17.51 -27.06 16.46
CA LEU A 281 17.54 -26.74 15.03
C LEU A 281 18.47 -27.67 14.28
N ASN A 282 18.07 -28.08 13.08
CA ASN A 282 19.00 -28.67 12.12
C ASN A 282 19.90 -27.56 11.51
N ASP A 283 20.98 -27.97 10.82
CA ASP A 283 21.97 -27.01 10.30
C ASP A 283 21.39 -26.05 9.26
N ASN A 284 20.45 -26.48 8.45
CA ASN A 284 19.77 -25.62 7.46
C ASN A 284 18.91 -24.55 8.16
N GLN A 285 18.18 -24.91 9.22
CA GLN A 285 17.39 -23.99 10.03
C GLN A 285 18.28 -22.99 10.76
N LYS A 286 19.39 -23.45 11.36
CA LYS A 286 20.38 -22.56 12.02
C LYS A 286 20.94 -21.55 11.01
N ASN A 287 21.35 -22.01 9.82
CA ASN A 287 21.91 -21.14 8.79
C ASN A 287 20.87 -20.10 8.30
N ALA A 288 19.60 -20.52 8.12
CA ALA A 288 18.53 -19.62 7.73
C ALA A 288 18.24 -18.54 8.78
N LEU A 289 18.09 -18.94 10.06
CA LEU A 289 17.84 -18.00 11.15
C LEU A 289 19.03 -17.06 11.44
N ASN A 290 20.26 -17.52 11.26
CA ASN A 290 21.45 -16.69 11.40
C ASN A 290 21.56 -15.59 10.33
N LYS A 291 20.98 -15.79 9.14
CA LYS A 291 20.91 -14.74 8.10
C LYS A 291 19.87 -13.66 8.43
N ILE A 292 18.88 -14.00 9.26
CA ILE A 292 17.79 -13.08 9.62
C ILE A 292 18.16 -12.23 10.86
N LYS A 293 19.05 -12.75 11.72
CA LYS A 293 19.60 -12.00 12.86
C LYS A 293 20.49 -10.84 12.40
#